data_6095f733aadf9dc06456c86a9b83e5d9
#
_entry.id   6095f733aadf9dc06456c86a9b83e5d9
#
_cell.length_a   1.000
_cell.length_b   1.000
_cell.length_c   1.000
_cell.angle_alpha   90.00
_cell.angle_beta   90.00
_cell.angle_gamma   90.00
#
_symmetry.space_group_name_H-M   'P 1'
#
loop_
_entity.id
_entity.type
_entity.pdbx_description
1 polymer ?
#
loop_
_entity_poly.entity_id
_entity_poly.type
_entity_poly.pdbx_seq_one_letter_code
_entity_poly.pdbx_strand_id
1 'polypeptide(L)'
;MMNMRTFAGNLYKDDLEGDNIGVFFGTLAPMHVGHQAEIYKAAALNDGVVVIASGYTGDRGDQMGLSVEKRFRYLREAFSDETAIKVDYINEDNIPQMPAGWDEWTNILVDTVKRNIVNPEAQITFYTGEAEYKAELEKRLPQTRQFKVSLMDRTVLKISATDIRKDPIGNWDYINRVFRRHFTKKVTVMGSASTGKSTLVRRLARTSNSPFSEEYALLFLFCN
;
A
#
# COMPACT_ATOMS: atom_id res chain seq x y z
N MET A 1 -17.59 28.51 -1.43
CA MET A 1 -17.07 27.38 -2.21
C MET A 1 -16.35 26.46 -1.24
N MET A 2 -16.94 25.33 -0.91
CA MET A 2 -16.34 24.34 0.00
C MET A 2 -15.18 23.68 -0.74
N ASN A 3 -13.98 23.78 -0.21
CA ASN A 3 -12.77 23.32 -0.87
C ASN A 3 -12.84 21.78 -1.03
N MET A 4 -12.93 21.27 -2.26
CA MET A 4 -13.00 19.83 -2.57
C MET A 4 -11.84 19.02 -1.95
N ARG A 5 -10.74 19.66 -1.55
CA ARG A 5 -9.63 19.03 -0.83
C ARG A 5 -10.02 18.50 0.55
N THR A 6 -11.02 19.07 1.22
CA THR A 6 -11.47 18.65 2.56
C THR A 6 -12.31 17.37 2.55
N PHE A 7 -12.91 17.00 1.41
CA PHE A 7 -13.75 15.79 1.32
C PHE A 7 -12.98 14.53 0.89
N ALA A 8 -11.81 14.69 0.29
CA ALA A 8 -10.97 13.59 -0.17
C ALA A 8 -10.00 13.07 0.91
N GLY A 9 -10.05 13.65 2.13
CA GLY A 9 -9.04 13.40 3.17
C GLY A 9 -7.63 13.69 2.64
N ASN A 10 -6.61 13.19 3.28
CA ASN A 10 -5.21 13.34 2.87
C ASN A 10 -4.80 12.43 1.68
N LEU A 11 -5.71 12.12 0.78
CA LEU A 11 -5.42 11.28 -0.40
C LEU A 11 -4.42 11.95 -1.37
N TYR A 12 -4.35 13.28 -1.36
CA TYR A 12 -3.39 14.07 -2.15
C TYR A 12 -2.55 14.89 -1.19
N LYS A 13 -1.51 14.25 -0.65
CA LYS A 13 -0.55 14.91 0.24
C LYS A 13 0.41 15.79 -0.55
N ASP A 14 0.84 16.88 0.05
CA ASP A 14 1.92 17.70 -0.46
C ASP A 14 3.25 16.90 -0.48
N ASP A 15 4.25 17.39 -1.19
CA ASP A 15 5.57 16.76 -1.23
C ASP A 15 6.20 16.77 0.17
N LEU A 16 6.98 15.74 0.46
CA LEU A 16 7.61 15.62 1.78
C LEU A 16 8.69 16.69 1.96
N GLU A 17 8.60 17.38 3.07
CA GLU A 17 9.63 18.30 3.53
C GLU A 17 10.66 17.55 4.40
N GLY A 18 11.87 18.10 4.50
CA GLY A 18 12.93 17.58 5.34
C GLY A 18 14.22 17.27 4.60
N ASP A 19 15.28 17.01 5.38
CA ASP A 19 16.62 16.75 4.86
C ASP A 19 16.99 15.27 4.86
N ASN A 20 16.18 14.42 5.52
CA ASN A 20 16.39 12.97 5.61
C ASN A 20 15.10 12.25 5.19
N ILE A 21 15.11 11.62 4.05
CA ILE A 21 13.95 10.93 3.49
C ILE A 21 14.21 9.43 3.43
N GLY A 22 13.31 8.66 4.02
CA GLY A 22 13.27 7.22 3.87
C GLY A 22 12.52 6.80 2.61
N VAL A 23 12.93 5.72 2.00
CA VAL A 23 12.23 5.10 0.87
C VAL A 23 12.00 3.63 1.16
N PHE A 24 10.75 3.24 1.22
CA PHE A 24 10.34 1.84 1.32
C PHE A 24 9.69 1.40 0.02
N PHE A 25 10.17 0.35 -0.60
CA PHE A 25 9.66 -0.11 -1.90
C PHE A 25 9.45 -1.62 -1.92
N GLY A 26 8.57 -2.06 -2.79
CA GLY A 26 8.33 -3.49 -3.02
C GLY A 26 7.00 -3.78 -3.68
N THR A 27 6.74 -5.06 -3.92
CA THR A 27 5.48 -5.51 -4.55
C THR A 27 4.26 -5.21 -3.69
N LEU A 28 4.35 -5.33 -2.35
CA LEU A 28 3.28 -5.03 -1.37
C LEU A 28 1.92 -5.68 -1.71
N ALA A 29 1.94 -6.94 -2.11
CA ALA A 29 0.77 -7.68 -2.60
C ALA A 29 0.48 -8.95 -1.77
N PRO A 30 -0.31 -8.84 -0.69
CA PRO A 30 -0.81 -7.63 -0.04
C PRO A 30 0.21 -7.00 0.91
N MET A 31 -0.01 -5.73 1.30
CA MET A 31 0.67 -5.16 2.46
C MET A 31 0.22 -5.87 3.73
N HIS A 32 1.16 -6.18 4.60
CA HIS A 32 0.93 -6.87 5.86
C HIS A 32 1.62 -6.15 7.03
N VAL A 33 1.33 -6.57 8.25
CA VAL A 33 1.85 -5.93 9.48
C VAL A 33 3.38 -5.84 9.51
N GLY A 34 4.10 -6.79 8.91
CA GLY A 34 5.56 -6.74 8.79
C GLY A 34 6.03 -5.57 7.92
N HIS A 35 5.42 -5.37 6.75
CA HIS A 35 5.72 -4.20 5.92
C HIS A 35 5.38 -2.89 6.67
N GLN A 36 4.23 -2.85 7.32
CA GLN A 36 3.77 -1.68 8.06
C GLN A 36 4.72 -1.31 9.20
N ALA A 37 5.17 -2.29 9.96
CA ALA A 37 6.15 -2.08 11.05
C ALA A 37 7.46 -1.48 10.53
N GLU A 38 8.00 -1.98 9.41
CA GLU A 38 9.22 -1.46 8.82
C GLU A 38 9.04 -0.06 8.21
N ILE A 39 7.88 0.22 7.62
CA ILE A 39 7.55 1.57 7.14
C ILE A 39 7.50 2.57 8.30
N TYR A 40 6.84 2.23 9.41
CA TYR A 40 6.80 3.10 10.59
C TYR A 40 8.17 3.26 11.26
N LYS A 41 8.99 2.21 11.27
CA LYS A 41 10.37 2.30 11.74
C LYS A 41 11.20 3.23 10.86
N ALA A 42 11.05 3.16 9.55
CA ALA A 42 11.68 4.10 8.63
C ALA A 42 11.18 5.54 8.86
N ALA A 43 9.87 5.74 9.10
CA ALA A 43 9.30 7.05 9.41
C ALA A 43 9.82 7.63 10.75
N ALA A 44 10.10 6.78 11.74
CA ALA A 44 10.69 7.22 13.01
C ALA A 44 12.17 7.60 12.89
N LEU A 45 12.86 7.19 11.84
CA LEU A 45 14.28 7.44 11.60
C LEU A 45 14.56 8.55 10.59
N ASN A 46 13.53 9.06 9.93
CA ASN A 46 13.63 10.06 8.86
C ASN A 46 12.56 11.16 9.07
N ASP A 47 12.70 12.27 8.38
CA ASP A 47 11.73 13.36 8.41
C ASP A 47 10.43 12.98 7.66
N GLY A 48 10.54 12.07 6.69
CA GLY A 48 9.42 11.49 5.98
C GLY A 48 9.80 10.23 5.22
N VAL A 49 8.79 9.48 4.76
CA VAL A 49 8.99 8.24 4.00
C VAL A 49 8.15 8.23 2.73
N VAL A 50 8.79 7.92 1.60
CA VAL A 50 8.09 7.59 0.36
C VAL A 50 7.92 6.08 0.29
N VAL A 51 6.68 5.61 0.27
CA VAL A 51 6.32 4.20 0.11
C VAL A 51 5.96 3.94 -1.35
N ILE A 52 6.71 3.08 -2.03
CA ILE A 52 6.58 2.84 -3.46
C ILE A 52 6.11 1.41 -3.72
N ALA A 53 4.91 1.26 -4.28
CA ALA A 53 4.47 -0.01 -4.84
C ALA A 53 5.11 -0.21 -6.21
N SER A 54 5.83 -1.32 -6.41
CA SER A 54 6.47 -1.65 -7.68
C SER A 54 5.91 -2.94 -8.24
N GLY A 55 5.68 -3.00 -9.56
CA GLY A 55 5.16 -4.18 -10.22
C GLY A 55 4.73 -3.96 -11.65
N TYR A 56 4.44 -5.07 -12.34
CA TYR A 56 4.05 -5.13 -13.74
C TYR A 56 2.81 -5.99 -13.95
N THR A 57 2.20 -5.87 -15.13
CA THR A 57 1.07 -6.69 -15.56
C THR A 57 1.46 -8.18 -15.57
N GLY A 58 0.75 -8.99 -14.81
CA GLY A 58 1.05 -10.41 -14.62
C GLY A 58 2.04 -10.73 -13.51
N ASP A 59 2.47 -9.75 -12.71
CA ASP A 59 3.24 -10.03 -11.49
C ASP A 59 2.41 -10.82 -10.46
N ARG A 60 3.05 -11.30 -9.40
CA ARG A 60 2.40 -12.07 -8.32
C ARG A 60 1.24 -11.34 -7.63
N GLY A 61 1.18 -10.02 -7.69
CA GLY A 61 0.06 -9.22 -7.18
C GLY A 61 -1.06 -9.14 -8.19
N ASP A 62 -0.74 -8.87 -9.43
CA ASP A 62 -1.72 -8.77 -10.53
C ASP A 62 -2.43 -10.11 -10.77
N GLN A 63 -1.71 -11.24 -10.71
CA GLN A 63 -2.28 -12.59 -10.83
C GLN A 63 -3.38 -12.89 -9.80
N MET A 64 -3.36 -12.23 -8.64
CA MET A 64 -4.43 -12.31 -7.65
C MET A 64 -5.43 -11.14 -7.71
N GLY A 65 -5.36 -10.29 -8.75
CA GLY A 65 -6.22 -9.14 -8.94
C GLY A 65 -5.86 -7.92 -8.08
N LEU A 66 -4.61 -7.83 -7.61
CA LEU A 66 -4.00 -6.66 -6.97
C LEU A 66 -2.99 -6.02 -7.93
N SER A 67 -3.46 -5.36 -9.00
CA SER A 67 -2.59 -4.61 -9.90
C SER A 67 -1.81 -3.53 -9.15
N VAL A 68 -0.72 -3.02 -9.71
CA VAL A 68 0.11 -2.01 -9.05
C VAL A 68 -0.69 -0.75 -8.70
N GLU A 69 -1.61 -0.31 -9.57
CA GLU A 69 -2.48 0.84 -9.33
C GLU A 69 -3.49 0.58 -8.20
N LYS A 70 -3.97 -0.67 -8.09
CA LYS A 70 -4.87 -1.06 -7.00
C LYS A 70 -4.13 -1.10 -5.67
N ARG A 71 -2.89 -1.61 -5.66
CA ARG A 71 -2.00 -1.58 -4.49
C ARG A 71 -1.72 -0.14 -4.07
N PHE A 72 -1.38 0.73 -5.02
CA PHE A 72 -1.18 2.16 -4.79
C PHE A 72 -2.40 2.81 -4.12
N ARG A 73 -3.61 2.59 -4.65
CA ARG A 73 -4.84 3.13 -4.04
C ARG A 73 -5.04 2.63 -2.61
N TYR A 74 -4.80 1.35 -2.35
CA TYR A 74 -4.94 0.78 -1.02
C TYR A 74 -3.87 1.30 -0.04
N LEU A 75 -2.65 1.47 -0.49
CA LEU A 75 -1.58 2.06 0.31
C LEU A 75 -1.88 3.52 0.67
N ARG A 76 -2.35 4.31 -0.29
CA ARG A 76 -2.77 5.70 -0.02
C ARG A 76 -3.86 5.79 1.03
N GLU A 77 -4.83 4.89 0.98
CA GLU A 77 -5.88 4.82 2.00
C GLU A 77 -5.32 4.34 3.34
N ALA A 78 -4.44 3.34 3.33
CA ALA A 78 -3.84 2.81 4.56
C ALA A 78 -3.00 3.84 5.33
N PHE A 79 -2.40 4.79 4.62
CA PHE A 79 -1.57 5.85 5.20
C PHE A 79 -2.21 7.24 5.06
N SER A 80 -3.53 7.34 4.84
CA SER A 80 -4.23 8.63 4.64
C SER A 80 -3.98 9.63 5.77
N ASP A 81 -3.91 9.15 7.00
CA ASP A 81 -3.79 9.99 8.20
C ASP A 81 -2.33 10.25 8.62
N GLU A 82 -1.37 9.62 7.93
CA GLU A 82 0.06 9.71 8.24
C GLU A 82 0.74 10.83 7.44
N THR A 83 0.93 11.99 8.03
CA THR A 83 1.51 13.17 7.32
C THR A 83 2.94 12.95 6.85
N ALA A 84 3.75 12.18 7.57
CA ALA A 84 5.13 11.86 7.23
C ALA A 84 5.29 10.71 6.21
N ILE A 85 4.18 10.11 5.72
CA ILE A 85 4.24 9.00 4.77
C ILE A 85 3.54 9.41 3.48
N LYS A 86 4.29 9.44 2.38
CA LYS A 86 3.78 9.65 1.03
C LYS A 86 3.84 8.35 0.23
N VAL A 87 2.84 8.10 -0.59
CA VAL A 87 2.74 6.85 -1.37
C VAL A 87 2.80 7.16 -2.85
N ASP A 88 3.58 6.38 -3.57
CA ASP A 88 3.66 6.41 -5.02
C ASP A 88 3.78 4.98 -5.59
N TYR A 89 3.89 4.84 -6.91
CA TYR A 89 4.07 3.53 -7.54
C TYR A 89 4.96 3.61 -8.79
N ILE A 90 5.53 2.46 -9.13
CA ILE A 90 6.27 2.24 -10.36
C ILE A 90 5.57 1.13 -11.13
N ASN A 91 5.12 1.45 -12.36
CA ASN A 91 4.69 0.45 -13.31
C ASN A 91 5.91 -0.01 -14.12
N GLU A 92 6.21 -1.31 -14.03
CA GLU A 92 7.38 -1.93 -14.64
C GLU A 92 7.11 -2.54 -16.03
N ASP A 93 5.91 -2.32 -16.61
CA ASP A 93 5.52 -2.96 -17.88
C ASP A 93 6.47 -2.66 -19.04
N ASN A 94 7.11 -1.49 -19.01
CA ASN A 94 8.07 -1.07 -20.05
C ASN A 94 9.53 -1.26 -19.63
N ILE A 95 9.79 -1.79 -18.44
CA ILE A 95 11.15 -2.06 -17.94
C ILE A 95 11.54 -3.48 -18.36
N PRO A 96 12.74 -3.70 -18.90
CA PRO A 96 13.24 -5.04 -19.18
C PRO A 96 13.22 -5.91 -17.92
N GLN A 97 12.97 -7.20 -18.09
CA GLN A 97 13.01 -8.12 -16.95
C GLN A 97 14.42 -8.17 -16.32
N MET A 98 14.44 -8.35 -15.00
CA MET A 98 15.70 -8.49 -14.27
C MET A 98 16.49 -9.74 -14.77
N PRO A 99 17.83 -9.66 -14.90
CA PRO A 99 18.69 -8.60 -14.38
C PRO A 99 18.89 -7.40 -15.32
N ALA A 100 18.43 -7.44 -16.58
CA ALA A 100 18.65 -6.38 -17.56
C ALA A 100 17.96 -5.03 -17.20
N GLY A 101 16.86 -5.10 -16.46
CA GLY A 101 16.07 -3.93 -16.07
C GLY A 101 16.60 -3.11 -14.89
N TRP A 102 17.65 -3.55 -14.19
CA TRP A 102 18.12 -2.91 -12.97
C TRP A 102 18.48 -1.44 -13.14
N ASP A 103 19.15 -1.07 -14.22
CA ASP A 103 19.60 0.31 -14.44
C ASP A 103 18.40 1.24 -14.66
N GLU A 104 17.48 0.86 -15.53
CA GLU A 104 16.27 1.62 -15.81
C GLU A 104 15.35 1.71 -14.58
N TRP A 105 15.14 0.59 -13.90
CA TRP A 105 14.34 0.54 -12.68
C TRP A 105 14.92 1.44 -11.58
N THR A 106 16.24 1.43 -11.38
CA THR A 106 16.91 2.29 -10.38
C THR A 106 16.74 3.77 -10.72
N ASN A 107 16.86 4.15 -11.99
CA ASN A 107 16.64 5.53 -12.42
C ASN A 107 15.19 5.97 -12.16
N ILE A 108 14.20 5.14 -12.52
CA ILE A 108 12.79 5.42 -12.28
C ILE A 108 12.50 5.49 -10.77
N LEU A 109 13.13 4.63 -9.96
CA LEU A 109 12.99 4.67 -8.51
C LEU A 109 13.47 6.01 -7.94
N VAL A 110 14.66 6.47 -8.33
CA VAL A 110 15.24 7.76 -7.91
C VAL A 110 14.35 8.92 -8.35
N ASP A 111 13.91 8.93 -9.61
CA ASP A 111 13.03 9.97 -10.14
C ASP A 111 11.67 9.99 -9.42
N THR A 112 11.15 8.79 -9.09
CA THR A 112 9.92 8.67 -8.30
C THR A 112 10.09 9.28 -6.91
N VAL A 113 11.22 9.07 -6.26
CA VAL A 113 11.50 9.71 -4.96
C VAL A 113 11.59 11.22 -5.11
N LYS A 114 12.39 11.71 -6.07
CA LYS A 114 12.62 13.15 -6.29
C LYS A 114 11.35 13.94 -6.56
N ARG A 115 10.38 13.38 -7.26
CA ARG A 115 9.08 14.04 -7.53
C ARG A 115 8.14 14.09 -6.31
N ASN A 116 8.49 13.42 -5.22
CA ASN A 116 7.69 13.35 -4.01
C ASN A 116 8.29 14.11 -2.82
N ILE A 117 9.41 14.82 -3.02
CA ILE A 117 10.14 15.56 -1.98
C ILE A 117 10.36 17.00 -2.42
N VAL A 118 10.37 17.92 -1.45
CA VAL A 118 10.61 19.35 -1.70
C VAL A 118 12.09 19.64 -1.86
N ASN A 119 12.96 19.06 -1.01
CA ASN A 119 14.40 19.29 -1.04
C ASN A 119 15.10 18.26 -1.94
N PRO A 120 15.58 18.63 -3.16
CA PRO A 120 16.27 17.70 -4.06
C PRO A 120 17.62 17.22 -3.55
N GLU A 121 18.22 17.92 -2.56
CA GLU A 121 19.50 17.59 -1.94
C GLU A 121 19.34 16.77 -0.64
N ALA A 122 18.11 16.40 -0.26
CA ALA A 122 17.83 15.58 0.91
C ALA A 122 18.64 14.27 0.88
N GLN A 123 19.08 13.83 2.05
CA GLN A 123 19.62 12.47 2.21
C GLN A 123 18.51 11.44 2.01
N ILE A 124 18.72 10.48 1.13
CA ILE A 124 17.75 9.44 0.80
C ILE A 124 18.27 8.10 1.27
N THR A 125 17.51 7.46 2.17
CA THR A 125 17.82 6.11 2.65
C THR A 125 16.82 5.11 2.10
N PHE A 126 17.26 4.23 1.20
CA PHE A 126 16.46 3.12 0.68
C PHE A 126 16.47 1.96 1.67
N TYR A 127 15.29 1.52 2.06
CA TYR A 127 15.07 0.40 2.95
C TYR A 127 14.64 -0.84 2.17
N THR A 128 15.43 -1.90 2.24
CA THR A 128 15.12 -3.19 1.62
C THR A 128 15.35 -4.34 2.58
N GLY A 129 14.56 -5.40 2.47
CA GLY A 129 14.78 -6.63 3.23
C GLY A 129 15.50 -7.71 2.42
N GLU A 130 16.03 -7.40 1.23
CA GLU A 130 16.68 -8.35 0.33
C GLU A 130 18.10 -7.89 0.02
N ALA A 131 19.07 -8.78 0.28
CA ALA A 131 20.50 -8.48 0.09
C ALA A 131 20.84 -8.21 -1.39
N GLU A 132 20.13 -8.85 -2.33
CA GLU A 132 20.29 -8.62 -3.76
C GLU A 132 19.93 -7.18 -4.13
N TYR A 133 18.75 -6.69 -3.70
CA TYR A 133 18.35 -5.28 -3.93
C TYR A 133 19.34 -4.28 -3.33
N LYS A 134 19.88 -4.59 -2.14
CA LYS A 134 20.91 -3.76 -1.54
C LYS A 134 22.15 -3.69 -2.43
N ALA A 135 22.69 -4.82 -2.87
CA ALA A 135 23.89 -4.89 -3.70
C ALA A 135 23.70 -4.18 -5.04
N GLU A 136 22.54 -4.40 -5.70
CA GLU A 136 22.25 -3.81 -6.98
C GLU A 136 22.02 -2.29 -6.90
N LEU A 137 21.38 -1.80 -5.86
CA LEU A 137 21.23 -0.35 -5.63
C LEU A 137 22.56 0.31 -5.27
N GLU A 138 23.36 -0.28 -4.36
CA GLU A 138 24.68 0.26 -4.00
C GLU A 138 25.63 0.36 -5.20
N LYS A 139 25.49 -0.55 -6.17
CA LYS A 139 26.27 -0.52 -7.41
C LYS A 139 25.88 0.60 -8.37
N ARG A 140 24.57 0.98 -8.40
CA ARG A 140 23.99 1.88 -9.41
C ARG A 140 23.74 3.29 -8.92
N LEU A 141 23.45 3.44 -7.65
CA LEU A 141 23.24 4.77 -7.09
C LEU A 141 24.54 5.59 -7.14
N PRO A 142 24.45 6.90 -7.39
CA PRO A 142 25.60 7.77 -7.34
C PRO A 142 26.36 7.61 -6.01
N GLN A 143 27.68 7.47 -6.08
CA GLN A 143 28.55 7.30 -4.91
C GLN A 143 28.74 8.63 -4.17
N THR A 144 27.65 9.19 -3.70
CA THR A 144 27.56 10.45 -2.95
C THR A 144 27.07 10.19 -1.55
N ARG A 145 27.16 11.19 -0.67
CA ARG A 145 26.56 11.10 0.67
C ARG A 145 25.04 11.20 0.67
N GLN A 146 24.44 11.54 -0.47
CA GLN A 146 23.01 11.71 -0.63
C GLN A 146 22.24 10.39 -0.52
N PHE A 147 22.83 9.28 -1.01
CA PHE A 147 22.14 8.01 -1.10
C PHE A 147 22.73 6.97 -0.14
N LYS A 148 21.86 6.30 0.60
CA LYS A 148 22.18 5.15 1.46
C LYS A 148 21.23 4.00 1.18
N VAL A 149 21.71 2.76 1.35
CA VAL A 149 20.87 1.56 1.33
C VAL A 149 20.98 0.84 2.66
N SER A 150 19.85 0.64 3.32
CA SER A 150 19.75 -0.03 4.62
C SER A 150 19.05 -1.38 4.46
N LEU A 151 19.70 -2.44 4.90
CA LEU A 151 19.09 -3.77 4.96
C LEU A 151 18.26 -3.85 6.25
N MET A 152 16.98 -4.19 6.09
CA MET A 152 16.06 -4.37 7.22
C MET A 152 16.10 -5.80 7.75
N ASP A 153 15.97 -5.93 9.05
CA ASP A 153 15.87 -7.23 9.72
C ASP A 153 14.45 -7.77 9.64
N ARG A 154 14.21 -8.76 8.79
CA ARG A 154 12.91 -9.44 8.64
C ARG A 154 12.64 -10.52 9.69
N THR A 155 13.55 -10.73 10.65
CA THR A 155 13.40 -11.82 11.63
C THR A 155 12.37 -11.53 12.71
N VAL A 156 12.03 -10.26 12.92
CA VAL A 156 11.12 -9.80 13.99
C VAL A 156 9.67 -10.26 13.76
N LEU A 157 9.20 -10.28 12.52
CA LEU A 157 7.87 -10.75 12.16
C LEU A 157 7.96 -11.80 11.05
N LYS A 158 7.78 -13.07 11.43
CA LYS A 158 7.86 -14.22 10.51
C LYS A 158 6.60 -14.38 9.66
N ILE A 159 6.24 -13.35 8.91
CA ILE A 159 5.12 -13.39 7.96
C ILE A 159 5.58 -12.87 6.59
N SER A 160 5.18 -13.53 5.53
CA SER A 160 5.43 -13.08 4.16
C SER A 160 4.14 -12.87 3.38
N ALA A 161 4.18 -11.97 2.41
CA ALA A 161 3.07 -11.81 1.47
C ALA A 161 2.78 -13.12 0.71
N THR A 162 3.78 -13.99 0.55
CA THR A 162 3.62 -15.31 -0.08
C THR A 162 2.76 -16.23 0.78
N ASP A 163 2.98 -16.27 2.10
CA ASP A 163 2.17 -17.08 3.01
C ASP A 163 0.73 -16.58 3.05
N ILE A 164 0.55 -15.26 3.05
CA ILE A 164 -0.79 -14.65 2.99
C ILE A 164 -1.50 -15.00 1.69
N ARG A 165 -0.81 -14.96 0.54
CA ARG A 165 -1.43 -15.33 -0.75
C ARG A 165 -1.86 -16.78 -0.81
N LYS A 166 -1.14 -17.70 -0.14
CA LYS A 166 -1.50 -19.13 -0.05
C LYS A 166 -2.73 -19.35 0.83
N ASP A 167 -2.81 -18.67 1.96
CA ASP A 167 -3.91 -18.79 2.91
C ASP A 167 -4.24 -17.40 3.53
N PRO A 168 -5.04 -16.57 2.83
CA PRO A 168 -5.40 -15.25 3.35
C PRO A 168 -6.34 -15.30 4.56
N ILE A 169 -7.10 -16.37 4.71
CA ILE A 169 -8.04 -16.51 5.84
C ILE A 169 -7.28 -16.91 7.10
N GLY A 170 -6.41 -17.91 7.02
CA GLY A 170 -5.57 -18.31 8.16
C GLY A 170 -4.58 -17.22 8.60
N ASN A 171 -4.20 -16.34 7.68
CA ASN A 171 -3.30 -15.21 7.96
C ASN A 171 -4.03 -13.85 8.05
N TRP A 172 -5.34 -13.87 8.31
CA TRP A 172 -6.19 -12.67 8.26
C TRP A 172 -5.68 -11.50 9.10
N ASP A 173 -5.25 -11.76 10.32
CA ASP A 173 -4.81 -10.72 11.26
C ASP A 173 -3.49 -10.08 10.88
N TYR A 174 -2.69 -10.74 10.05
CA TYR A 174 -1.46 -10.17 9.51
C TYR A 174 -1.70 -9.26 8.30
N ILE A 175 -2.86 -9.34 7.64
CA ILE A 175 -3.19 -8.50 6.49
C ILE A 175 -3.52 -7.08 6.96
N ASN A 176 -2.91 -6.06 6.35
CA ASN A 176 -3.31 -4.67 6.63
C ASN A 176 -4.81 -4.50 6.41
N ARG A 177 -5.47 -3.77 7.32
CA ARG A 177 -6.92 -3.60 7.37
C ARG A 177 -7.54 -3.18 6.03
N VAL A 178 -6.90 -2.26 5.32
CA VAL A 178 -7.38 -1.77 4.02
C VAL A 178 -7.31 -2.86 2.95
N PHE A 179 -6.27 -3.70 2.99
CA PHE A 179 -6.10 -4.79 2.04
C PHE A 179 -7.04 -5.98 2.29
N ARG A 180 -7.58 -6.15 3.51
CA ARG A 180 -8.52 -7.24 3.86
C ARG A 180 -9.74 -7.25 2.93
N ARG A 181 -10.23 -6.08 2.48
CA ARG A 181 -11.38 -5.97 1.58
C ARG A 181 -11.17 -6.67 0.22
N HIS A 182 -9.93 -6.90 -0.18
CA HIS A 182 -9.63 -7.65 -1.39
C HIS A 182 -10.00 -9.14 -1.26
N PHE A 183 -9.89 -9.69 -0.08
CA PHE A 183 -10.16 -11.10 0.23
C PHE A 183 -11.60 -11.33 0.71
N THR A 184 -12.40 -10.28 0.89
CA THR A 184 -13.80 -10.41 1.30
C THR A 184 -14.72 -10.54 0.08
N LYS A 185 -15.73 -11.42 0.20
CA LYS A 185 -16.84 -11.49 -0.76
C LYS A 185 -17.97 -10.60 -0.27
N LYS A 186 -18.46 -9.70 -1.13
CA LYS A 186 -19.63 -8.89 -0.85
C LYS A 186 -20.85 -9.56 -1.49
N VAL A 187 -21.86 -9.80 -0.67
CA VAL A 187 -23.16 -10.33 -1.14
C VAL A 187 -24.19 -9.23 -1.01
N THR A 188 -24.80 -8.84 -2.13
CA THR A 188 -25.88 -7.84 -2.17
C THR A 188 -27.20 -8.54 -2.42
N VAL A 189 -28.19 -8.29 -1.55
CA VAL A 189 -29.56 -8.81 -1.70
C VAL A 189 -30.43 -7.70 -2.26
N MET A 190 -30.99 -7.92 -3.46
CA MET A 190 -31.83 -6.94 -4.17
C MET A 190 -33.25 -7.49 -4.34
N GLY A 191 -34.23 -6.60 -4.47
CA GLY A 191 -35.63 -6.93 -4.69
C GLY A 191 -36.56 -5.79 -4.29
N SER A 192 -37.87 -5.90 -4.56
CA SER A 192 -38.90 -4.90 -4.24
C SER A 192 -39.06 -4.70 -2.74
N ALA A 193 -39.70 -3.60 -2.35
CA ALA A 193 -40.00 -3.30 -0.94
C ALA A 193 -40.79 -4.46 -0.27
N SER A 194 -40.58 -4.64 1.04
CA SER A 194 -41.33 -5.62 1.88
C SER A 194 -41.17 -7.09 1.48
N THR A 195 -40.16 -7.48 0.68
CA THR A 195 -39.93 -8.88 0.27
C THR A 195 -39.06 -9.70 1.24
N GLY A 196 -38.76 -9.17 2.43
CA GLY A 196 -37.98 -9.89 3.44
C GLY A 196 -36.46 -9.81 3.28
N LYS A 197 -35.93 -8.93 2.41
CA LYS A 197 -34.48 -8.74 2.18
C LYS A 197 -33.68 -8.54 3.46
N SER A 198 -34.09 -7.58 4.30
CA SER A 198 -33.39 -7.27 5.55
C SER A 198 -33.39 -8.45 6.53
N THR A 199 -34.48 -9.23 6.57
CA THR A 199 -34.56 -10.45 7.38
C THR A 199 -33.58 -11.52 6.86
N LEU A 200 -33.51 -11.70 5.53
CA LEU A 200 -32.58 -12.63 4.91
C LEU A 200 -31.13 -12.23 5.16
N VAL A 201 -30.78 -10.95 4.97
CA VAL A 201 -29.42 -10.41 5.21
C VAL A 201 -28.99 -10.64 6.64
N ARG A 202 -29.86 -10.33 7.64
CA ARG A 202 -29.56 -10.56 9.06
C ARG A 202 -29.35 -12.05 9.38
N ARG A 203 -30.14 -12.94 8.76
CA ARG A 203 -29.96 -14.39 8.92
C ARG A 203 -28.64 -14.86 8.34
N LEU A 204 -28.31 -14.45 7.08
CA LEU A 204 -27.05 -14.78 6.46
C LEU A 204 -25.85 -14.29 7.29
N ALA A 205 -25.90 -13.05 7.76
CA ALA A 205 -24.86 -12.47 8.60
C ALA A 205 -24.64 -13.28 9.89
N ARG A 206 -25.71 -13.68 10.56
CA ARG A 206 -25.63 -14.54 11.78
C ARG A 206 -25.05 -15.91 11.45
N THR A 207 -25.51 -16.55 10.38
CA THR A 207 -25.05 -17.90 10.00
C THR A 207 -23.58 -17.92 9.58
N SER A 208 -23.12 -16.88 8.91
CA SER A 208 -21.74 -16.76 8.43
C SER A 208 -20.81 -15.98 9.37
N ASN A 209 -21.31 -15.57 10.57
CA ASN A 209 -20.59 -14.69 11.50
C ASN A 209 -19.94 -13.48 10.81
N SER A 210 -20.69 -12.83 9.93
CA SER A 210 -20.20 -11.72 9.08
C SER A 210 -20.91 -10.41 9.41
N PRO A 211 -20.25 -9.27 9.27
CA PRO A 211 -20.91 -7.97 9.35
C PRO A 211 -21.90 -7.80 8.20
N PHE A 212 -22.90 -6.96 8.40
CA PHE A 212 -23.85 -6.56 7.36
C PHE A 212 -24.13 -5.05 7.43
N SER A 213 -24.61 -4.51 6.31
CA SER A 213 -25.07 -3.13 6.23
C SER A 213 -26.58 -3.11 6.05
N GLU A 214 -27.26 -2.28 6.82
CA GLU A 214 -28.69 -2.00 6.66
C GLU A 214 -28.95 -1.21 5.36
N GLU A 215 -30.21 -1.15 4.94
CA GLU A 215 -30.63 -0.32 3.80
C GLU A 215 -30.59 1.16 4.19
N TYR A 216 -29.68 1.92 3.60
CA TYR A 216 -29.50 3.34 3.92
C TYR A 216 -30.73 4.22 3.59
N ALA A 217 -31.53 3.84 2.57
CA ALA A 217 -32.73 4.59 2.19
C ALA A 217 -33.75 4.75 3.34
N LEU A 218 -33.85 3.75 4.21
CA LEU A 218 -34.75 3.79 5.38
C LEU A 218 -34.24 4.73 6.49
N LEU A 219 -32.91 4.88 6.64
CA LEU A 219 -32.34 5.79 7.64
C LEU A 219 -32.60 7.28 7.30
N PHE A 220 -32.64 7.63 6.01
CA PHE A 220 -32.94 9.00 5.59
C PHE A 220 -34.43 9.38 5.69
N LEU A 221 -35.33 8.41 5.66
CA LEU A 221 -36.78 8.65 5.75
C LEU A 221 -37.28 8.83 7.19
N PHE A 222 -36.52 8.40 8.19
CA PHE A 222 -36.91 8.49 9.61
C PHE A 222 -36.11 9.52 10.42
N CYS A 223 -35.19 10.26 9.81
CA CYS A 223 -34.38 11.29 10.46
C CYS A 223 -34.79 12.74 10.07
N ASN A 224 -36.00 12.95 9.50
CA ASN A 224 -36.60 14.28 9.29
C ASN A 224 -37.86 14.45 10.11
#